data_1e132e9a9eda5e204904defeda2b289a
#
_entry.id   1e132e9a9eda5e204904defeda2b289a
#
_cell.length_a   1.000
_cell.length_b   1.000
_cell.length_c   1.000
_cell.angle_alpha   90.00
_cell.angle_beta   90.00
_cell.angle_gamma   90.00
#
_symmetry.space_group_name_H-M   'P 1'
#
loop_
_entity.id
_entity.type
_entity.pdbx_description
1 polymer ?
#
loop_
_entity_poly.entity_id
_entity_poly.type
_entity_poly.pdbx_seq_one_letter_code
_entity_poly.pdbx_strand_id
1 'polypeptide(L)'
;MYALACLAVFLCAYALTIIITSIGYHRALAHGAIELRPWLRTALVVVGPWITGFDAKTWVVMHRRHHQYSDTPEDPHSPVNTGFVGLFKAQYDAYTTTQNALIAGDPVYTSVGRDLELSWPTRTGRFWAPYLLHAVIAVVVGVTVGWWFALALMLGSLSHIVQGGIINYFGHAVGGRNFDLQDNSRNNHVAAWLVLGEGFQNNHHRYPSSARFSYRAFEVDLGYGVCCVLHAAGLLKIRARTLMPRPGSACAAFSAATASMSAAATASVNAATASVSAAVTAASAALTTGETEA
;
A
#
# COMPACT_ATOMS: atom_id res chain seq x y z
N MET A 1 36.00 -8.23 9.00
CA MET A 1 35.10 -9.36 8.61
C MET A 1 33.86 -9.43 9.49
N TYR A 2 33.95 -9.40 10.83
CA TYR A 2 32.82 -9.50 11.75
C TYR A 2 31.72 -8.43 11.50
N ALA A 3 32.09 -7.15 11.42
CA ALA A 3 31.17 -6.04 11.17
C ALA A 3 30.45 -6.18 9.80
N LEU A 4 31.15 -6.65 8.76
CA LEU A 4 30.54 -6.91 7.46
C LEU A 4 29.52 -8.05 7.52
N ALA A 5 29.77 -9.08 8.33
CA ALA A 5 28.82 -10.16 8.52
C ALA A 5 27.56 -9.67 9.25
N CYS A 6 27.69 -8.84 10.30
CA CYS A 6 26.54 -8.21 10.96
C CYS A 6 25.74 -7.30 10.00
N LEU A 7 26.43 -6.50 9.18
CA LEU A 7 25.79 -5.68 8.15
C LEU A 7 25.04 -6.55 7.13
N ALA A 8 25.61 -7.67 6.70
CA ALA A 8 24.94 -8.60 5.79
C ALA A 8 23.68 -9.18 6.42
N VAL A 9 23.71 -9.60 7.69
CA VAL A 9 22.52 -10.08 8.42
C VAL A 9 21.44 -8.99 8.48
N PHE A 10 21.80 -7.76 8.83
CA PHE A 10 20.88 -6.62 8.83
C PHE A 10 20.24 -6.43 7.44
N LEU A 11 21.06 -6.35 6.39
CA LEU A 11 20.58 -6.11 5.02
C LEU A 11 19.70 -7.25 4.51
N CYS A 12 20.00 -8.52 4.86
CA CYS A 12 19.16 -9.66 4.50
C CYS A 12 17.78 -9.58 5.18
N ALA A 13 17.74 -9.29 6.48
CA ALA A 13 16.50 -9.14 7.23
C ALA A 13 15.69 -7.93 6.74
N TYR A 14 16.36 -6.80 6.49
CA TYR A 14 15.77 -5.60 5.89
C TYR A 14 15.13 -5.90 4.52
N ALA A 15 15.89 -6.56 3.63
CA ALA A 15 15.42 -6.91 2.30
C ALA A 15 14.23 -7.87 2.34
N LEU A 16 14.25 -8.85 3.25
CA LEU A 16 13.15 -9.80 3.41
C LEU A 16 11.85 -9.09 3.80
N THR A 17 11.89 -8.19 4.78
CA THR A 17 10.68 -7.48 5.23
C THR A 17 10.14 -6.54 4.15
N ILE A 18 11.02 -5.78 3.45
CA ILE A 18 10.55 -4.89 2.37
C ILE A 18 10.04 -5.66 1.15
N ILE A 19 10.60 -6.84 0.83
CA ILE A 19 10.06 -7.68 -0.25
C ILE A 19 8.66 -8.18 0.12
N ILE A 20 8.46 -8.65 1.34
CA ILE A 20 7.14 -9.13 1.79
C ILE A 20 6.12 -7.99 1.74
N THR A 21 6.46 -6.81 2.24
CA THR A 21 5.53 -5.67 2.28
C THR A 21 5.32 -5.06 0.90
N SER A 22 6.39 -4.74 0.15
CA SER A 22 6.30 -4.05 -1.14
C SER A 22 5.80 -4.95 -2.27
N ILE A 23 6.34 -6.17 -2.40
CA ILE A 23 5.94 -7.07 -3.48
C ILE A 23 4.70 -7.87 -3.08
N GLY A 24 4.70 -8.41 -1.87
CA GLY A 24 3.64 -9.27 -1.38
C GLY A 24 2.38 -8.51 -1.00
N TYR A 25 2.44 -7.73 0.07
CA TYR A 25 1.25 -7.07 0.61
C TYR A 25 0.78 -5.93 -0.29
N HIS A 26 1.69 -5.10 -0.78
CA HIS A 26 1.35 -3.92 -1.56
C HIS A 26 0.96 -4.28 -3.00
N ARG A 27 1.93 -4.71 -3.84
CA ARG A 27 1.68 -4.96 -5.27
C ARG A 27 0.76 -6.14 -5.53
N ALA A 28 0.91 -7.25 -4.76
CA ALA A 28 0.10 -8.44 -5.00
C ALA A 28 -1.26 -8.38 -4.32
N LEU A 29 -1.30 -8.20 -2.97
CA LEU A 29 -2.55 -8.32 -2.23
C LEU A 29 -3.38 -7.04 -2.24
N ALA A 30 -2.78 -5.85 -2.03
CA ALA A 30 -3.54 -4.61 -1.97
C ALA A 30 -4.06 -4.19 -3.35
N HIS A 31 -3.19 -4.16 -4.36
CA HIS A 31 -3.52 -3.60 -5.67
C HIS A 31 -3.75 -4.65 -6.77
N GLY A 32 -3.38 -5.91 -6.54
CA GLY A 32 -3.49 -6.95 -7.56
C GLY A 32 -2.72 -6.65 -8.85
N ALA A 33 -1.65 -5.82 -8.75
CA ALA A 33 -0.79 -5.45 -9.86
C ALA A 33 0.04 -6.63 -10.38
N ILE A 34 0.29 -7.60 -9.52
CA ILE A 34 0.91 -8.89 -9.82
C ILE A 34 0.04 -10.03 -9.28
N GLU A 35 0.16 -11.19 -9.88
CA GLU A 35 -0.52 -12.42 -9.45
C GLU A 35 0.51 -13.45 -9.03
N LEU A 36 0.55 -13.78 -7.74
CA LEU A 36 1.43 -14.80 -7.19
C LEU A 36 0.91 -16.21 -7.53
N ARG A 37 1.82 -17.20 -7.65
CA ARG A 37 1.42 -18.60 -7.65
C ARG A 37 0.57 -18.89 -6.41
N PRO A 38 -0.45 -19.76 -6.49
CA PRO A 38 -1.37 -20.03 -5.36
C PRO A 38 -0.64 -20.40 -4.06
N TRP A 39 0.35 -21.29 -4.13
CA TRP A 39 1.12 -21.70 -2.98
C TRP A 39 1.93 -20.54 -2.37
N LEU A 40 2.49 -19.65 -3.22
CA LEU A 40 3.26 -18.50 -2.76
C LEU A 40 2.34 -17.45 -2.10
N ARG A 41 1.13 -17.25 -2.66
CA ARG A 41 0.11 -16.41 -2.04
C ARG A 41 -0.31 -16.95 -0.67
N THR A 42 -0.52 -18.25 -0.56
CA THR A 42 -0.83 -18.91 0.73
C THR A 42 0.32 -18.76 1.71
N ALA A 43 1.55 -19.04 1.30
CA ALA A 43 2.74 -18.84 2.13
C ALA A 43 2.86 -17.40 2.60
N LEU A 44 2.64 -16.41 1.73
CA LEU A 44 2.67 -15.01 2.09
C LEU A 44 1.66 -14.64 3.19
N VAL A 45 0.42 -15.11 3.08
CA VAL A 45 -0.64 -14.82 4.06
C VAL A 45 -0.41 -15.55 5.39
N VAL A 46 0.13 -16.77 5.35
CA VAL A 46 0.35 -17.60 6.56
C VAL A 46 1.66 -17.25 7.26
N VAL A 47 2.76 -17.12 6.50
CA VAL A 47 4.12 -16.93 7.04
C VAL A 47 4.50 -15.45 7.15
N GLY A 48 3.99 -14.62 6.24
CA GLY A 48 4.30 -13.17 6.24
C GLY A 48 4.10 -12.49 7.59
N PRO A 49 2.99 -12.72 8.31
CA PRO A 49 2.78 -12.17 9.66
C PRO A 49 3.86 -12.56 10.68
N TRP A 50 4.43 -13.77 10.56
CA TRP A 50 5.50 -14.24 11.43
C TRP A 50 6.86 -13.61 11.13
N ILE A 51 7.05 -13.07 9.94
CA ILE A 51 8.27 -12.37 9.53
C ILE A 51 8.16 -10.86 9.79
N THR A 52 7.02 -10.26 9.45
CA THR A 52 6.83 -8.81 9.53
C THR A 52 6.16 -8.35 10.84
N GLY A 53 5.50 -9.24 11.57
CA GLY A 53 4.61 -8.86 12.67
C GLY A 53 3.27 -8.26 12.21
N PHE A 54 3.08 -8.04 10.92
CA PHE A 54 1.85 -7.46 10.37
C PHE A 54 0.94 -8.53 9.78
N ASP A 55 -0.31 -8.55 10.23
CA ASP A 55 -1.37 -9.32 9.56
C ASP A 55 -1.61 -8.78 8.16
N ALA A 56 -1.59 -9.69 7.16
CA ALA A 56 -1.70 -9.30 5.75
C ALA A 56 -3.02 -8.60 5.43
N LYS A 57 -4.16 -9.09 5.96
CA LYS A 57 -5.48 -8.48 5.75
C LYS A 57 -5.56 -7.11 6.40
N THR A 58 -5.10 -6.99 7.64
CA THR A 58 -5.09 -5.71 8.37
C THR A 58 -4.28 -4.66 7.62
N TRP A 59 -3.06 -5.01 7.18
CA TRP A 59 -2.20 -4.11 6.44
C TRP A 59 -2.84 -3.68 5.10
N VAL A 60 -3.39 -4.63 4.35
CA VAL A 60 -4.04 -4.37 3.06
C VAL A 60 -5.27 -3.48 3.21
N VAL A 61 -6.11 -3.73 4.21
CA VAL A 61 -7.31 -2.91 4.45
C VAL A 61 -6.93 -1.49 4.85
N MET A 62 -5.97 -1.33 5.76
CA MET A 62 -5.44 -0.02 6.14
C MET A 62 -4.91 0.74 4.90
N HIS A 63 -4.12 0.09 4.05
CA HIS A 63 -3.55 0.68 2.84
C HIS A 63 -4.61 1.03 1.78
N ARG A 64 -5.60 0.14 1.53
CA ARG A 64 -6.71 0.44 0.61
C ARG A 64 -7.53 1.63 1.10
N ARG A 65 -7.72 1.78 2.41
CA ARG A 65 -8.39 2.96 3.00
C ARG A 65 -7.56 4.22 2.85
N HIS A 66 -6.23 4.13 2.99
CA HIS A 66 -5.34 5.25 2.66
C HIS A 66 -5.54 5.71 1.20
N HIS A 67 -5.55 4.81 0.22
CA HIS A 67 -5.84 5.19 -1.18
C HIS A 67 -7.24 5.79 -1.38
N GLN A 68 -8.22 5.34 -0.62
CA GLN A 68 -9.60 5.83 -0.70
C GLN A 68 -9.74 7.26 -0.17
N TYR A 69 -8.98 7.62 0.85
CA TYR A 69 -9.09 8.88 1.58
C TYR A 69 -7.80 9.69 1.59
N SER A 70 -6.85 9.39 0.69
CA SER A 70 -5.49 9.92 0.72
C SER A 70 -5.42 11.42 0.99
N ASP A 71 -4.70 11.77 2.07
CA ASP A 71 -4.45 13.13 2.56
C ASP A 71 -5.70 13.94 2.99
N THR A 72 -6.88 13.31 3.04
CA THR A 72 -8.07 13.88 3.67
C THR A 72 -8.03 13.70 5.20
N PRO A 73 -8.94 14.34 5.97
CA PRO A 73 -9.05 14.11 7.42
C PRO A 73 -9.33 12.65 7.80
N GLU A 74 -9.93 11.87 6.89
CA GLU A 74 -10.26 10.45 7.07
C GLU A 74 -9.12 9.51 6.71
N ASP A 75 -8.00 10.03 6.18
CA ASP A 75 -6.82 9.23 5.89
C ASP A 75 -6.24 8.64 7.18
N PRO A 76 -6.12 7.31 7.28
CA PRO A 76 -5.67 6.67 8.52
C PRO A 76 -4.27 7.07 8.96
N HIS A 77 -3.39 7.53 8.05
CA HIS A 77 -2.01 7.83 8.38
C HIS A 77 -1.32 8.85 7.45
N SER A 78 -2.00 9.96 7.13
CA SER A 78 -1.38 11.01 6.32
C SER A 78 -0.37 11.85 7.13
N PRO A 79 0.84 12.11 6.60
CA PRO A 79 1.80 13.03 7.20
C PRO A 79 1.33 14.49 7.11
N VAL A 80 0.42 14.81 6.20
CA VAL A 80 -0.19 16.16 6.09
C VAL A 80 -0.99 16.48 7.34
N ASN A 81 -1.69 15.47 7.90
CA ASN A 81 -2.49 15.62 9.10
C ASN A 81 -1.67 15.58 10.40
N THR A 82 -0.50 14.91 10.41
CA THR A 82 0.20 14.55 11.66
C THR A 82 1.64 15.05 11.74
N GLY A 83 2.23 15.47 10.62
CA GLY A 83 3.66 15.76 10.52
C GLY A 83 4.55 14.52 10.70
N PHE A 84 5.87 14.71 10.67
CA PHE A 84 6.83 13.59 10.70
C PHE A 84 6.76 12.75 11.99
N VAL A 85 6.79 13.40 13.14
CA VAL A 85 6.81 12.69 14.43
C VAL A 85 5.47 12.03 14.72
N GLY A 86 4.37 12.73 14.45
CA GLY A 86 3.03 12.22 14.68
C GLY A 86 2.65 11.05 13.76
N LEU A 87 3.30 10.96 12.59
CA LEU A 87 3.03 9.90 11.61
C LEU A 87 3.24 8.49 12.16
N PHE A 88 4.30 8.24 12.95
CA PHE A 88 4.57 6.91 13.51
C PHE A 88 3.46 6.48 14.47
N LYS A 89 2.97 7.41 15.28
CA LYS A 89 1.82 7.13 16.15
C LYS A 89 0.54 6.92 15.31
N ALA A 90 0.31 7.74 14.29
CA ALA A 90 -0.85 7.60 13.42
C ALA A 90 -0.86 6.25 12.68
N GLN A 91 0.28 5.78 12.19
CA GLN A 91 0.40 4.46 11.57
C GLN A 91 0.09 3.32 12.54
N TYR A 92 0.59 3.41 13.77
CA TYR A 92 0.29 2.44 14.81
C TYR A 92 -1.20 2.44 15.16
N ASP A 93 -1.79 3.62 15.38
CA ASP A 93 -3.22 3.76 15.70
C ASP A 93 -4.09 3.28 14.53
N ALA A 94 -3.73 3.62 13.30
CA ALA A 94 -4.44 3.18 12.10
C ALA A 94 -4.41 1.65 11.96
N TYR A 95 -3.25 1.03 12.18
CA TYR A 95 -3.12 -0.42 12.12
C TYR A 95 -3.94 -1.10 13.21
N THR A 96 -3.83 -0.66 14.46
CA THR A 96 -4.56 -1.26 15.59
C THR A 96 -6.06 -1.03 15.50
N THR A 97 -6.51 0.14 15.06
CA THR A 97 -7.92 0.44 14.80
C THR A 97 -8.47 -0.47 13.71
N THR A 98 -7.76 -0.61 12.58
CA THR A 98 -8.15 -1.49 11.49
C THR A 98 -8.22 -2.95 11.95
N GLN A 99 -7.23 -3.41 12.71
CA GLN A 99 -7.19 -4.78 13.23
C GLN A 99 -8.39 -5.06 14.16
N ASN A 100 -8.65 -4.18 15.09
CA ASN A 100 -9.76 -4.32 16.04
C ASN A 100 -11.12 -4.29 15.31
N ALA A 101 -11.30 -3.42 14.33
CA ALA A 101 -12.51 -3.36 13.53
C ALA A 101 -12.73 -4.67 12.73
N LEU A 102 -11.67 -5.23 12.14
CA LEU A 102 -11.73 -6.50 11.42
C LEU A 102 -12.04 -7.69 12.35
N ILE A 103 -11.48 -7.71 13.55
CA ILE A 103 -11.77 -8.74 14.58
C ILE A 103 -13.23 -8.62 15.04
N ALA A 104 -13.74 -7.40 15.21
CA ALA A 104 -15.12 -7.15 15.58
C ALA A 104 -16.12 -7.41 14.44
N GLY A 105 -15.65 -7.65 13.22
CA GLY A 105 -16.51 -7.88 12.05
C GLY A 105 -17.18 -6.61 11.52
N ASP A 106 -16.59 -5.43 11.76
CA ASP A 106 -17.10 -4.15 11.24
C ASP A 106 -17.34 -4.23 9.72
N PRO A 107 -18.56 -3.97 9.23
CA PRO A 107 -18.90 -4.16 7.82
C PRO A 107 -18.12 -3.24 6.87
N VAL A 108 -17.73 -2.04 7.30
CA VAL A 108 -16.95 -1.10 6.49
C VAL A 108 -15.56 -1.66 6.23
N TYR A 109 -14.88 -2.14 7.28
CA TYR A 109 -13.53 -2.69 7.15
C TYR A 109 -13.51 -4.07 6.50
N THR A 110 -14.47 -4.93 6.84
CA THR A 110 -14.58 -6.28 6.25
C THR A 110 -14.90 -6.24 4.77
N SER A 111 -15.70 -5.28 4.30
CA SER A 111 -16.01 -5.12 2.87
C SER A 111 -14.76 -4.76 2.05
N VAL A 112 -13.86 -3.93 2.58
CA VAL A 112 -12.61 -3.52 1.92
C VAL A 112 -11.64 -4.70 1.79
N GLY A 113 -11.62 -5.62 2.76
CA GLY A 113 -10.74 -6.79 2.81
C GLY A 113 -11.43 -8.14 2.54
N ARG A 114 -12.57 -8.16 1.82
CA ARG A 114 -13.37 -9.38 1.59
C ARG A 114 -12.64 -10.51 0.87
N ASP A 115 -11.56 -10.19 0.16
CA ASP A 115 -10.72 -11.11 -0.62
C ASP A 115 -9.57 -11.75 0.19
N LEU A 116 -9.47 -11.43 1.49
CA LEU A 116 -8.43 -11.91 2.39
C LEU A 116 -9.02 -12.38 3.72
N GLU A 117 -8.32 -13.32 4.35
CA GLU A 117 -8.62 -13.81 5.68
C GLU A 117 -7.61 -13.27 6.70
N LEU A 118 -8.06 -13.07 7.95
CA LEU A 118 -7.16 -12.78 9.06
C LEU A 118 -6.25 -13.98 9.33
N SER A 119 -4.98 -13.72 9.56
CA SER A 119 -4.02 -14.74 9.95
C SER A 119 -4.41 -15.41 11.28
N TRP A 120 -3.91 -16.62 11.51
CA TRP A 120 -4.21 -17.37 12.74
C TRP A 120 -3.85 -16.59 14.02
N PRO A 121 -2.68 -15.92 14.15
CA PRO A 121 -2.38 -15.13 15.35
C PRO A 121 -3.41 -14.05 15.61
N THR A 122 -3.79 -13.29 14.58
CA THR A 122 -4.74 -12.19 14.70
C THR A 122 -6.15 -12.67 15.03
N ARG A 123 -6.64 -13.68 14.29
CA ARG A 123 -7.97 -14.28 14.50
C ARG A 123 -8.16 -14.87 15.89
N THR A 124 -7.08 -15.38 16.51
CA THR A 124 -7.13 -15.99 17.85
C THR A 124 -6.73 -15.04 18.98
N GLY A 125 -6.52 -13.76 18.70
CA GLY A 125 -6.09 -12.77 19.68
C GLY A 125 -4.62 -12.92 20.13
N ARG A 126 -3.83 -13.72 19.39
CA ARG A 126 -2.41 -13.99 19.68
C ARG A 126 -1.49 -13.13 18.81
N PHE A 127 -1.90 -11.91 18.50
CA PHE A 127 -1.13 -10.98 17.66
C PHE A 127 0.28 -10.66 18.21
N TRP A 128 0.54 -10.94 19.47
CA TRP A 128 1.85 -10.84 20.11
C TRP A 128 2.80 -12.01 19.75
N ALA A 129 2.26 -13.15 19.27
CA ALA A 129 3.06 -14.36 19.05
C ALA A 129 4.19 -14.19 18.02
N PRO A 130 4.03 -13.50 16.90
CA PRO A 130 5.14 -13.20 15.98
C PRO A 130 6.30 -12.45 16.66
N TYR A 131 5.99 -11.47 17.50
CA TYR A 131 7.02 -10.70 18.22
C TYR A 131 7.74 -11.54 19.27
N LEU A 132 7.02 -12.43 19.96
CA LEU A 132 7.64 -13.40 20.87
C LEU A 132 8.59 -14.33 20.10
N LEU A 133 8.20 -14.82 18.93
CA LEU A 133 9.07 -15.63 18.08
C LEU A 133 10.35 -14.87 17.71
N HIS A 134 10.24 -13.60 17.31
CA HIS A 134 11.41 -12.77 17.03
C HIS A 134 12.32 -12.61 18.26
N ALA A 135 11.75 -12.39 19.45
CA ALA A 135 12.52 -12.30 20.70
C ALA A 135 13.24 -13.61 21.02
N VAL A 136 12.57 -14.76 20.85
CA VAL A 136 13.19 -16.07 21.04
C VAL A 136 14.33 -16.30 20.04
N ILE A 137 14.11 -16.01 18.76
CA ILE A 137 15.16 -16.11 17.72
C ILE A 137 16.35 -15.20 18.07
N ALA A 138 16.09 -13.96 18.50
CA ALA A 138 17.15 -13.03 18.89
C ALA A 138 17.98 -13.57 20.07
N VAL A 139 17.34 -14.16 21.10
CA VAL A 139 18.05 -14.80 22.21
C VAL A 139 18.87 -15.99 21.74
N VAL A 140 18.29 -16.88 20.93
CA VAL A 140 19.02 -18.04 20.40
C VAL A 140 20.24 -17.59 19.58
N VAL A 141 20.07 -16.65 18.66
CA VAL A 141 21.20 -16.09 17.86
C VAL A 141 22.21 -15.41 18.77
N GLY A 142 21.77 -14.64 19.77
CA GLY A 142 22.65 -13.95 20.73
C GLY A 142 23.56 -14.92 21.47
N VAL A 143 23.03 -16.03 21.99
CA VAL A 143 23.81 -17.02 22.77
C VAL A 143 24.63 -17.97 21.89
N THR A 144 24.19 -18.28 20.67
CA THR A 144 24.87 -19.27 19.81
C THR A 144 25.86 -18.64 18.83
N VAL A 145 25.56 -17.44 18.29
CA VAL A 145 26.36 -16.79 17.26
C VAL A 145 27.00 -15.49 17.77
N GLY A 146 26.25 -14.72 18.56
CA GLY A 146 26.72 -13.48 19.18
C GLY A 146 25.64 -12.38 19.17
N TRP A 147 25.68 -11.53 20.19
CA TRP A 147 24.67 -10.49 20.43
C TRP A 147 24.61 -9.39 19.36
N TRP A 148 25.72 -9.10 18.69
CA TRP A 148 25.72 -8.17 17.56
C TRP A 148 24.98 -8.71 16.34
N PHE A 149 25.02 -10.03 16.10
CA PHE A 149 24.20 -10.66 15.06
C PHE A 149 22.71 -10.64 15.44
N ALA A 150 22.38 -10.90 16.70
CA ALA A 150 21.02 -10.78 17.18
C ALA A 150 20.47 -9.36 17.02
N LEU A 151 21.27 -8.35 17.40
CA LEU A 151 20.90 -6.95 17.21
C LEU A 151 20.71 -6.59 15.74
N ALA A 152 21.63 -7.00 14.87
CA ALA A 152 21.55 -6.77 13.43
C ALA A 152 20.29 -7.41 12.82
N LEU A 153 19.99 -8.65 13.22
CA LEU A 153 18.77 -9.36 12.79
C LEU A 153 17.51 -8.63 13.26
N MET A 154 17.44 -8.22 14.52
CA MET A 154 16.27 -7.52 15.07
C MET A 154 16.07 -6.16 14.43
N LEU A 155 17.13 -5.37 14.25
CA LEU A 155 17.03 -4.08 13.60
C LEU A 155 16.58 -4.22 12.14
N GLY A 156 17.09 -5.22 11.42
CA GLY A 156 16.66 -5.52 10.06
C GLY A 156 15.20 -5.97 10.01
N SER A 157 14.80 -6.89 10.88
CA SER A 157 13.42 -7.42 10.92
C SER A 157 12.39 -6.37 11.32
N LEU A 158 12.70 -5.44 12.24
CA LEU A 158 11.81 -4.37 12.67
C LEU A 158 11.88 -3.12 11.79
N SER A 159 12.78 -3.09 10.81
CA SER A 159 13.00 -1.92 9.93
C SER A 159 11.77 -1.54 9.11
N HIS A 160 10.82 -2.47 8.88
CA HIS A 160 9.60 -2.20 8.11
C HIS A 160 8.73 -1.09 8.73
N ILE A 161 8.81 -0.85 10.04
CA ILE A 161 8.14 0.27 10.71
C ILE A 161 8.72 1.60 10.21
N VAL A 162 10.08 1.67 10.16
CA VAL A 162 10.79 2.85 9.65
C VAL A 162 10.61 2.99 8.14
N GLN A 163 10.62 1.86 7.40
CA GLN A 163 10.35 1.84 5.96
C GLN A 163 8.96 2.45 5.65
N GLY A 164 7.92 2.07 6.41
CA GLY A 164 6.59 2.65 6.30
C GLY A 164 6.59 4.17 6.55
N GLY A 165 7.32 4.63 7.58
CA GLY A 165 7.49 6.05 7.86
C GLY A 165 8.20 6.79 6.72
N ILE A 166 9.25 6.20 6.13
CA ILE A 166 9.96 6.77 4.96
C ILE A 166 9.01 6.89 3.77
N ILE A 167 8.26 5.82 3.45
CA ILE A 167 7.33 5.80 2.32
C ILE A 167 6.27 6.88 2.50
N ASN A 168 5.58 6.88 3.64
CA ASN A 168 4.43 7.76 3.85
C ASN A 168 4.87 9.23 4.02
N TYR A 169 5.94 9.52 4.75
CA TYR A 169 6.40 10.89 4.91
C TYR A 169 6.98 11.45 3.60
N PHE A 170 8.01 10.83 3.07
CA PHE A 170 8.66 11.35 1.86
C PHE A 170 7.78 11.20 0.63
N GLY A 171 6.91 10.19 0.61
CA GLY A 171 5.96 9.98 -0.48
C GLY A 171 4.80 10.98 -0.52
N HIS A 172 4.51 11.74 0.56
CA HIS A 172 3.43 12.71 0.61
C HIS A 172 3.85 14.13 1.03
N ALA A 173 5.06 14.31 1.58
CA ALA A 173 5.53 15.62 2.04
C ALA A 173 6.69 16.17 1.22
N VAL A 174 7.58 15.32 0.68
CA VAL A 174 8.86 15.77 0.09
C VAL A 174 9.13 15.11 -1.26
N GLY A 175 9.27 15.91 -2.32
CA GLY A 175 9.62 15.41 -3.65
C GLY A 175 8.90 16.13 -4.78
N GLY A 176 9.12 15.63 -6.01
CA GLY A 176 8.47 16.11 -7.22
C GLY A 176 7.14 15.41 -7.48
N ARG A 177 6.42 15.89 -8.51
CA ARG A 177 5.18 15.26 -9.00
C ARG A 177 5.28 15.10 -10.52
N ASN A 178 4.85 13.96 -11.01
CA ASN A 178 4.69 13.71 -12.45
C ASN A 178 3.25 13.93 -12.90
N PHE A 179 2.31 13.79 -11.97
CA PHE A 179 0.87 13.90 -12.21
C PHE A 179 0.24 14.86 -11.22
N ASP A 180 -0.70 15.65 -11.71
CA ASP A 180 -1.54 16.49 -10.86
C ASP A 180 -2.68 15.63 -10.31
N LEU A 181 -2.64 15.36 -9.00
CA LEU A 181 -3.62 14.59 -8.25
C LEU A 181 -4.16 15.46 -7.11
N GLN A 182 -5.34 15.12 -6.62
CA GLN A 182 -5.97 15.84 -5.51
C GLN A 182 -5.26 15.61 -4.17
N ASP A 183 -4.57 14.46 -4.03
CA ASP A 183 -3.73 14.18 -2.87
C ASP A 183 -2.36 14.88 -2.95
N ASN A 184 -1.55 14.80 -1.88
CA ASN A 184 -0.21 15.38 -1.83
C ASN A 184 0.89 14.41 -2.24
N SER A 185 0.56 13.27 -2.83
CA SER A 185 1.55 12.26 -3.23
C SER A 185 2.67 12.86 -4.09
N ARG A 186 3.89 12.43 -3.83
CA ARG A 186 5.13 12.92 -4.43
C ARG A 186 6.05 11.76 -4.83
N ASN A 187 7.02 12.08 -5.67
CA ASN A 187 8.08 11.17 -6.06
C ASN A 187 9.38 11.61 -5.39
N ASN A 188 9.90 10.77 -4.50
CA ASN A 188 11.16 10.98 -3.81
C ASN A 188 12.15 9.89 -4.20
N HIS A 189 13.25 10.25 -4.88
CA HIS A 189 14.22 9.30 -5.39
C HIS A 189 15.01 8.60 -4.29
N VAL A 190 15.36 9.31 -3.21
CA VAL A 190 16.10 8.70 -2.08
C VAL A 190 15.24 7.65 -1.39
N ALA A 191 13.99 7.99 -1.10
CA ALA A 191 13.04 7.03 -0.56
C ALA A 191 12.83 5.84 -1.52
N ALA A 192 12.71 6.08 -2.83
CA ALA A 192 12.55 5.01 -3.82
C ALA A 192 13.73 4.02 -3.82
N TRP A 193 14.96 4.50 -3.67
CA TRP A 193 16.13 3.63 -3.54
C TRP A 193 16.12 2.81 -2.25
N LEU A 194 15.76 3.43 -1.12
CA LEU A 194 15.73 2.76 0.18
C LEU A 194 14.62 1.70 0.26
N VAL A 195 13.46 1.94 -0.36
CA VAL A 195 12.27 1.11 -0.17
C VAL A 195 11.71 0.52 -1.48
N LEU A 196 12.59 0.01 -2.33
CA LEU A 196 12.26 -0.76 -3.55
C LEU A 196 11.27 -0.06 -4.49
N GLY A 197 11.46 1.23 -4.77
CA GLY A 197 10.63 2.01 -5.67
C GLY A 197 9.38 2.61 -5.04
N GLU A 198 9.04 2.27 -3.80
CA GLU A 198 7.86 2.77 -3.09
C GLU A 198 7.86 4.31 -2.90
N GLY A 199 9.04 4.97 -2.98
CA GLY A 199 9.14 6.42 -2.93
C GLY A 199 8.54 7.15 -4.14
N PHE A 200 8.12 6.46 -5.20
CA PHE A 200 7.41 7.06 -6.33
C PHE A 200 5.89 7.08 -6.11
N GLN A 201 5.45 7.66 -5.00
CA GLN A 201 4.06 7.63 -4.56
C GLN A 201 3.11 8.39 -5.51
N ASN A 202 3.52 9.53 -6.09
CA ASN A 202 2.67 10.25 -7.05
C ASN A 202 2.39 9.42 -8.31
N ASN A 203 3.39 8.67 -8.78
CA ASN A 203 3.20 7.75 -9.89
C ASN A 203 2.29 6.59 -9.50
N HIS A 204 2.49 6.04 -8.28
CA HIS A 204 1.72 4.94 -7.76
C HIS A 204 0.26 5.31 -7.51
N HIS A 205 -0.02 6.46 -6.89
CA HIS A 205 -1.39 6.96 -6.68
C HIS A 205 -2.12 7.22 -8.01
N ARG A 206 -1.40 7.61 -9.06
CA ARG A 206 -1.99 7.74 -10.40
C ARG A 206 -2.32 6.39 -11.04
N TYR A 207 -1.48 5.37 -10.81
CA TYR A 207 -1.61 4.04 -11.44
C TYR A 207 -1.45 2.92 -10.39
N PRO A 208 -2.36 2.80 -9.42
CA PRO A 208 -2.19 1.88 -8.29
C PRO A 208 -2.14 0.41 -8.72
N SER A 209 -2.78 0.04 -9.82
CA SER A 209 -2.76 -1.32 -10.37
C SER A 209 -1.51 -1.61 -11.24
N SER A 210 -0.58 -0.67 -11.39
CA SER A 210 0.70 -0.90 -12.06
C SER A 210 1.70 -1.57 -11.12
N ALA A 211 2.36 -2.64 -11.57
CA ALA A 211 3.48 -3.23 -10.82
C ALA A 211 4.75 -2.35 -10.88
N ARG A 212 4.88 -1.49 -11.89
CA ARG A 212 5.99 -0.56 -12.06
C ARG A 212 5.58 0.82 -11.57
N PHE A 213 6.38 1.40 -10.67
CA PHE A 213 6.15 2.75 -10.13
C PHE A 213 7.02 3.82 -10.80
N SER A 214 8.08 3.44 -11.53
CA SER A 214 8.86 4.39 -12.31
C SER A 214 8.09 4.83 -13.57
N TYR A 215 8.02 6.15 -13.79
CA TYR A 215 7.43 6.75 -14.99
C TYR A 215 8.50 7.33 -15.92
N ARG A 216 9.43 8.14 -15.37
CA ARG A 216 10.50 8.76 -16.15
C ARG A 216 11.69 7.80 -16.31
N ALA A 217 12.51 8.02 -17.36
CA ALA A 217 13.64 7.14 -17.67
C ALA A 217 14.70 7.06 -16.55
N PHE A 218 14.85 8.13 -15.77
CA PHE A 218 15.80 8.21 -14.65
C PHE A 218 15.23 7.71 -13.31
N GLU A 219 13.95 7.38 -13.25
CA GLU A 219 13.32 6.79 -12.06
C GLU A 219 13.65 5.30 -12.00
N VAL A 220 14.33 4.86 -10.96
CA VAL A 220 14.75 3.47 -10.77
C VAL A 220 13.82 2.78 -9.77
N ASP A 221 13.03 1.82 -10.26
CA ASP A 221 12.13 1.00 -9.46
C ASP A 221 12.73 -0.39 -9.26
N LEU A 222 13.47 -0.58 -8.15
CA LEU A 222 14.07 -1.86 -7.80
C LEU A 222 13.02 -2.93 -7.52
N GLY A 223 11.87 -2.56 -6.95
CA GLY A 223 10.77 -3.49 -6.69
C GLY A 223 10.18 -4.05 -7.98
N TYR A 224 10.04 -3.23 -9.02
CA TYR A 224 9.65 -3.75 -10.32
C TYR A 224 10.73 -4.68 -10.92
N GLY A 225 12.01 -4.36 -10.70
CA GLY A 225 13.11 -5.27 -11.06
C GLY A 225 12.96 -6.65 -10.40
N VAL A 226 12.66 -6.69 -9.10
CA VAL A 226 12.35 -7.94 -8.37
C VAL A 226 11.13 -8.63 -8.98
N CYS A 227 10.05 -7.90 -9.29
CA CYS A 227 8.88 -8.49 -9.97
C CYS A 227 9.25 -9.12 -11.32
N CYS A 228 10.13 -8.50 -12.12
CA CYS A 228 10.58 -9.07 -13.39
C CYS A 228 11.39 -10.37 -13.21
N VAL A 229 12.28 -10.42 -12.21
CA VAL A 229 13.04 -11.64 -11.88
C VAL A 229 12.09 -12.77 -11.43
N LEU A 230 11.16 -12.49 -10.52
CA LEU A 230 10.19 -13.47 -10.05
C LEU A 230 9.23 -13.92 -11.16
N HIS A 231 8.89 -13.01 -12.08
CA HIS A 231 8.11 -13.34 -13.27
C HIS A 231 8.85 -14.29 -14.20
N ALA A 232 10.12 -14.02 -14.49
CA ALA A 232 10.99 -14.90 -15.30
C ALA A 232 11.17 -16.28 -14.66
N ALA A 233 11.25 -16.34 -13.31
CA ALA A 233 11.27 -17.58 -12.56
C ALA A 233 9.92 -18.31 -12.48
N GLY A 234 8.85 -17.74 -13.06
CA GLY A 234 7.51 -18.32 -13.06
C GLY A 234 6.80 -18.31 -11.70
N LEU A 235 7.28 -17.51 -10.73
CA LEU A 235 6.72 -17.42 -9.38
C LEU A 235 5.53 -16.45 -9.29
N LEU A 236 5.45 -15.51 -10.22
CA LEU A 236 4.33 -14.58 -10.35
C LEU A 236 4.06 -14.23 -11.82
N LYS A 237 2.90 -13.61 -12.05
CA LYS A 237 2.57 -12.95 -13.34
C LYS A 237 2.39 -11.46 -13.11
N ILE A 238 3.00 -10.62 -13.95
CA ILE A 238 2.75 -9.18 -13.97
C ILE A 238 1.44 -8.97 -14.72
N ARG A 239 0.45 -8.35 -14.08
CA ARG A 239 -0.85 -8.07 -14.69
C ARG A 239 -0.78 -6.77 -15.48
N ALA A 240 -1.20 -6.81 -16.75
CA ALA A 240 -1.28 -5.65 -17.62
C ALA A 240 -2.64 -4.94 -17.50
N ARG A 241 -3.07 -4.60 -16.26
CA ARG A 241 -4.38 -3.94 -16.07
C ARG A 241 -4.32 -2.45 -16.37
N THR A 242 -3.35 -1.76 -15.80
CA THR A 242 -3.08 -0.35 -16.08
C THR A 242 -1.57 -0.16 -16.00
N LEU A 243 -0.91 -0.36 -17.12
CA LEU A 243 0.54 -0.14 -17.21
C LEU A 243 0.79 1.36 -17.30
N MET A 244 1.67 1.85 -16.46
CA MET A 244 2.17 3.21 -16.58
C MET A 244 2.91 3.36 -17.91
N PRO A 245 2.51 4.31 -18.79
CA PRO A 245 3.16 4.50 -20.08
C PRO A 245 4.63 4.87 -19.91
N ARG A 246 5.48 4.44 -20.82
CA ARG A 246 6.86 4.90 -20.86
C ARG A 246 6.93 6.31 -21.46
N PRO A 247 7.79 7.21 -20.95
CA PRO A 247 7.98 8.53 -21.55
C PRO A 247 8.37 8.41 -23.03
N GLY A 248 7.77 9.25 -23.88
CA GLY A 248 8.11 9.32 -25.31
C GLY A 248 7.56 8.18 -26.19
N SER A 249 6.76 7.26 -25.66
CA SER A 249 6.06 6.25 -26.49
C SER A 249 4.73 6.80 -27.00
N ALA A 250 4.34 6.42 -28.23
CA ALA A 250 3.01 6.72 -28.78
C ALA A 250 1.87 6.27 -27.85
N CYS A 251 2.14 5.24 -27.03
CA CYS A 251 1.24 4.74 -25.98
C CYS A 251 1.02 5.77 -24.85
N ALA A 252 1.98 6.67 -24.56
CA ALA A 252 1.81 7.73 -23.55
C ALA A 252 0.79 8.78 -24.01
N ALA A 253 0.84 9.19 -25.26
CA ALA A 253 -0.10 10.14 -25.85
C ALA A 253 -1.52 9.53 -25.94
N PHE A 254 -1.64 8.26 -26.35
CA PHE A 254 -2.90 7.55 -26.42
C PHE A 254 -3.53 7.33 -25.03
N SER A 255 -2.73 6.96 -24.03
CA SER A 255 -3.20 6.76 -22.65
C SER A 255 -3.63 8.07 -21.98
N ALA A 256 -2.93 9.19 -22.26
CA ALA A 256 -3.34 10.52 -21.81
C ALA A 256 -4.66 10.96 -22.47
N ALA A 257 -4.81 10.71 -23.77
CA ALA A 257 -6.03 11.01 -24.51
C ALA A 257 -7.23 10.19 -24.00
N THR A 258 -7.06 8.89 -23.77
CA THR A 258 -8.12 8.01 -23.24
C THR A 258 -8.48 8.36 -21.80
N ALA A 259 -7.52 8.74 -20.96
CA ALA A 259 -7.78 9.22 -19.59
C ALA A 259 -8.58 10.53 -19.61
N SER A 260 -8.23 11.47 -20.48
CA SER A 260 -8.97 12.72 -20.68
C SER A 260 -10.40 12.49 -21.20
N MET A 261 -10.58 11.58 -22.15
CA MET A 261 -11.90 11.21 -22.66
C MET A 261 -12.76 10.52 -21.60
N SER A 262 -12.17 9.64 -20.79
CA SER A 262 -12.86 8.98 -19.68
C SER A 262 -13.30 9.98 -18.61
N ALA A 263 -12.45 10.94 -18.24
CA ALA A 263 -12.77 12.00 -17.30
C ALA A 263 -13.90 12.92 -17.83
N ALA A 264 -13.85 13.27 -19.11
CA ALA A 264 -14.91 14.06 -19.78
C ALA A 264 -16.24 13.31 -19.84
N ALA A 265 -16.22 12.00 -20.14
CA ALA A 265 -17.40 11.15 -20.14
C ALA A 265 -18.02 11.03 -18.76
N THR A 266 -17.20 10.85 -17.71
CA THR A 266 -17.67 10.80 -16.33
C THR A 266 -18.27 12.13 -15.88
N ALA A 267 -17.65 13.26 -16.25
CA ALA A 267 -18.18 14.60 -15.96
C ALA A 267 -19.54 14.83 -16.64
N SER A 268 -19.69 14.40 -17.90
CA SER A 268 -20.96 14.53 -18.64
C SER A 268 -22.06 13.65 -18.06
N VAL A 269 -21.76 12.42 -17.62
CA VAL A 269 -22.71 11.54 -16.93
C VAL A 269 -23.15 12.12 -15.60
N ASN A 270 -22.22 12.68 -14.81
CA ASN A 270 -22.51 13.31 -13.53
C ASN A 270 -23.37 14.58 -13.72
N ALA A 271 -23.10 15.39 -14.74
CA ALA A 271 -23.93 16.56 -15.09
C ALA A 271 -25.35 16.14 -15.52
N ALA A 272 -25.48 15.07 -16.31
CA ALA A 272 -26.77 14.55 -16.73
C ALA A 272 -27.57 13.97 -15.54
N THR A 273 -26.93 13.23 -14.64
CA THR A 273 -27.57 12.72 -13.41
C THR A 273 -28.00 13.84 -12.46
N ALA A 274 -27.21 14.89 -12.33
CA ALA A 274 -27.57 16.06 -11.53
C ALA A 274 -28.78 16.80 -12.12
N SER A 275 -28.85 16.96 -13.43
CA SER A 275 -29.98 17.61 -14.10
C SER A 275 -31.27 16.76 -14.00
N VAL A 276 -31.19 15.45 -14.12
CA VAL A 276 -32.33 14.54 -13.90
C VAL A 276 -32.80 14.58 -12.45
N SER A 277 -31.88 14.57 -11.48
CA SER A 277 -32.21 14.69 -10.06
C SER A 277 -32.91 16.02 -9.74
N ALA A 278 -32.42 17.12 -10.28
CA ALA A 278 -33.06 18.43 -10.12
C ALA A 278 -34.48 18.48 -10.74
N ALA A 279 -34.65 17.89 -11.93
CA ALA A 279 -35.96 17.80 -12.58
C ALA A 279 -36.96 16.93 -11.79
N VAL A 280 -36.52 15.81 -11.23
CA VAL A 280 -37.34 14.94 -10.38
C VAL A 280 -37.72 15.65 -9.09
N THR A 281 -36.82 16.39 -8.46
CA THR A 281 -37.12 17.19 -7.25
C THR A 281 -38.10 18.30 -7.53
N ALA A 282 -37.95 19.00 -8.66
CA ALA A 282 -38.89 20.05 -9.09
C ALA A 282 -40.27 19.50 -9.41
N ALA A 283 -40.35 18.34 -10.06
CA ALA A 283 -41.63 17.68 -10.35
C ALA A 283 -42.32 17.18 -9.07
N SER A 284 -41.55 16.64 -8.11
CA SER A 284 -42.10 16.24 -6.79
C SER A 284 -42.64 17.41 -5.99
N ALA A 285 -41.91 18.57 -6.01
CA ALA A 285 -42.38 19.78 -5.34
C ALA A 285 -43.69 20.33 -5.97
N ALA A 286 -43.80 20.28 -7.30
CA ALA A 286 -45.03 20.72 -8.00
C ALA A 286 -46.23 19.83 -7.69
N LEU A 287 -46.04 18.53 -7.47
CA LEU A 287 -47.12 17.61 -7.07
C LEU A 287 -47.59 17.83 -5.64
N THR A 288 -46.71 18.23 -4.72
CA THR A 288 -47.06 18.51 -3.33
C THR A 288 -47.76 19.87 -3.11
N THR A 289 -47.57 20.84 -4.02
CA THR A 289 -48.24 22.14 -3.95
C THR A 289 -49.62 22.15 -4.64
N GLY A 290 -49.96 21.14 -5.45
CA GLY A 290 -51.24 21.02 -6.13
C GLY A 290 -52.35 20.40 -5.30
N GLU A 291 -52.10 19.86 -4.10
CA GLU A 291 -53.11 19.25 -3.23
C GLU A 291 -53.70 20.17 -2.14
N THR A 292 -53.36 21.46 -2.14
CA THR A 292 -53.85 22.43 -1.15
C THR A 292 -54.87 23.43 -1.67
N GLU A 293 -55.39 23.26 -2.92
CA GLU A 293 -56.49 24.05 -3.46
C GLU A 293 -57.63 23.15 -3.98
N ALA A 294 -58.27 22.42 -3.08
CA ALA A 294 -59.61 21.82 -3.33
C ALA A 294 -60.44 21.73 -2.06
#